data_babc7f4f4a977e20bd183e61305b7256
#
_entry.id   babc7f4f4a977e20bd183e61305b7256
#
_cell.length_a   1.000
_cell.length_b   1.000
_cell.length_c   1.000
_cell.angle_alpha   90.00
_cell.angle_beta   90.00
_cell.angle_gamma   90.00
#
_symmetry.space_group_name_H-M   'P 1'
#
loop_
_entity.id
_entity.type
_entity.pdbx_description
1 polymer ?
#
loop_
_entity_poly.entity_id
_entity_poly.type
_entity_poly.pdbx_seq_one_letter_code
_entity_poly.pdbx_strand_id
1 'polypeptide(L)'
;MTSQNGKIAQVLLKYEIEEFLYEEAELLDERRFEEWLELLTDDIRYFMPMRRNVKFGELDREFTREGQDINWFDEGKDTLTRRVNQILTGIHWAEEPLSRICHTVSNVQVLEATPSVPDATEVAVKCRFMVYRNRVETETDILVGKREETLRK
;
A
#
# COMPACT_ATOMS: atom_id res chain seq x y z
N MET A 1 11.79 25.78 16.56
CA MET A 1 10.29 25.75 16.64
C MET A 1 9.71 25.98 15.25
N THR A 2 8.78 25.16 14.85
CA THR A 2 8.03 25.36 13.61
C THR A 2 7.05 26.53 13.81
N SER A 3 7.02 27.49 12.90
CA SER A 3 6.04 28.58 12.92
C SER A 3 4.61 28.03 12.85
N GLN A 4 3.62 28.83 13.25
CA GLN A 4 2.22 28.43 13.14
C GLN A 4 1.83 28.08 11.70
N ASN A 5 2.29 28.86 10.72
CA ASN A 5 2.08 28.57 9.30
C ASN A 5 2.74 27.25 8.88
N GLY A 6 3.92 26.93 9.39
CA GLY A 6 4.57 25.66 9.13
C GLY A 6 3.81 24.45 9.68
N LYS A 7 3.19 24.60 10.86
CA LYS A 7 2.32 23.55 11.42
C LYS A 7 1.04 23.36 10.58
N ILE A 8 0.44 24.43 10.12
CA ILE A 8 -0.73 24.35 9.23
C ILE A 8 -0.38 23.63 7.93
N ALA A 9 0.76 23.97 7.30
CA ALA A 9 1.21 23.29 6.09
C ALA A 9 1.44 21.78 6.31
N GLN A 10 2.00 21.39 7.45
CA GLN A 10 2.16 19.96 7.81
C GLN A 10 0.81 19.25 7.97
N VAL A 11 -0.16 19.88 8.62
CA VAL A 11 -1.51 19.33 8.79
C VAL A 11 -2.20 19.15 7.45
N LEU A 12 -2.12 20.16 6.56
CA LEU A 12 -2.72 20.08 5.23
C LEU A 12 -2.08 18.98 4.38
N LEU A 13 -0.75 18.85 4.40
CA LEU A 13 -0.07 17.76 3.70
C LEU A 13 -0.51 16.39 4.21
N LYS A 14 -0.59 16.22 5.51
CA LYS A 14 -1.05 14.97 6.10
C LYS A 14 -2.49 14.66 5.70
N TYR A 15 -3.36 15.65 5.71
CA TYR A 15 -4.75 15.50 5.26
C TYR A 15 -4.84 15.04 3.80
N GLU A 16 -4.10 15.68 2.89
CA GLU A 16 -4.04 15.26 1.48
C GLU A 16 -3.59 13.81 1.33
N ILE A 17 -2.59 13.39 2.09
CA ILE A 17 -2.09 12.01 2.07
C ILE A 17 -3.14 11.04 2.58
N GLU A 18 -3.80 11.34 3.69
CA GLU A 18 -4.87 10.50 4.24
C GLU A 18 -6.01 10.33 3.23
N GLU A 19 -6.47 11.41 2.60
CA GLU A 19 -7.51 11.35 1.57
C GLU A 19 -7.09 10.48 0.39
N PHE A 20 -5.85 10.60 -0.08
CA PHE A 20 -5.31 9.76 -1.15
C PHE A 20 -5.31 8.27 -0.78
N LEU A 21 -4.86 7.92 0.43
CA LEU A 21 -4.81 6.54 0.90
C LEU A 21 -6.22 5.95 1.09
N TYR A 22 -7.19 6.76 1.50
CA TYR A 22 -8.58 6.33 1.63
C TYR A 22 -9.23 6.12 0.26
N GLU A 23 -8.96 6.99 -0.69
CA GLU A 23 -9.40 6.81 -2.08
C GLU A 23 -8.83 5.54 -2.71
N GLU A 24 -7.54 5.28 -2.53
CA GLU A 24 -6.91 4.04 -2.98
C GLU A 24 -7.61 2.80 -2.38
N ALA A 25 -7.84 2.81 -1.07
CA ALA A 25 -8.53 1.73 -0.38
C ALA A 25 -9.94 1.50 -0.93
N GLU A 26 -10.68 2.56 -1.19
CA GLU A 26 -12.04 2.50 -1.73
C GLU A 26 -12.06 1.95 -3.16
N LEU A 27 -11.13 2.37 -4.01
CA LEU A 27 -11.01 1.81 -5.37
C LEU A 27 -10.79 0.30 -5.35
N LEU A 28 -9.95 -0.20 -4.46
CA LEU A 28 -9.69 -1.63 -4.29
C LEU A 28 -10.92 -2.37 -3.75
N ASP A 29 -11.61 -1.80 -2.76
CA ASP A 29 -12.79 -2.40 -2.15
C ASP A 29 -13.97 -2.48 -3.12
N GLU A 30 -14.12 -1.47 -3.98
CA GLU A 30 -15.12 -1.41 -5.04
C GLU A 30 -14.74 -2.19 -6.30
N ARG A 31 -13.58 -2.81 -6.32
CA ARG A 31 -13.03 -3.55 -7.48
C ARG A 31 -12.82 -2.68 -8.72
N ARG A 32 -12.52 -1.41 -8.53
CA ARG A 32 -12.19 -0.43 -9.58
C ARG A 32 -10.68 -0.49 -9.87
N PHE A 33 -10.23 -1.66 -10.29
CA PHE A 33 -8.80 -1.96 -10.40
C PHE A 33 -8.09 -1.20 -11.52
N GLU A 34 -8.78 -0.87 -12.60
CA GLU A 34 -8.20 -0.05 -13.68
C GLU A 34 -7.87 1.36 -13.17
N GLU A 35 -8.79 1.97 -12.44
CA GLU A 35 -8.57 3.29 -11.83
C GLU A 35 -7.48 3.24 -10.75
N TRP A 36 -7.41 2.15 -10.00
CA TRP A 36 -6.32 1.93 -9.06
C TRP A 36 -4.95 1.89 -9.77
N LEU A 37 -4.84 1.23 -10.93
CA LEU A 37 -3.60 1.22 -11.71
C LEU A 37 -3.17 2.62 -12.17
N GLU A 38 -4.11 3.54 -12.41
CA GLU A 38 -3.81 4.91 -12.78
C GLU A 38 -3.13 5.70 -11.66
N LEU A 39 -3.32 5.31 -10.40
CA LEU A 39 -2.63 5.92 -9.26
C LEU A 39 -1.15 5.52 -9.17
N LEU A 40 -0.75 4.46 -9.86
CA LEU A 40 0.60 3.92 -9.77
C LEU A 40 1.49 4.56 -10.84
N THR A 41 2.69 4.99 -10.43
CA THR A 41 3.71 5.48 -11.37
C THR A 41 4.26 4.35 -12.25
N ASP A 42 4.81 4.67 -13.41
CA ASP A 42 5.38 3.67 -14.32
C ASP A 42 6.59 2.95 -13.72
N ASP A 43 7.31 3.60 -12.82
CA ASP A 43 8.47 3.07 -12.10
C ASP A 43 8.13 2.47 -10.74
N ILE A 44 6.85 2.21 -10.46
CA ILE A 44 6.47 1.62 -9.18
C ILE A 44 7.22 0.32 -8.90
N ARG A 45 7.63 0.16 -7.66
CA ARG A 45 8.08 -1.09 -7.10
C ARG A 45 7.12 -1.53 -6.00
N TYR A 46 6.38 -2.59 -6.27
CA TYR A 46 5.49 -3.20 -5.29
C TYR A 46 6.23 -4.34 -4.61
N PHE A 47 6.63 -4.11 -3.38
CA PHE A 47 7.47 -5.02 -2.63
C PHE A 47 6.78 -5.48 -1.35
N MET A 48 6.66 -6.78 -1.16
CA MET A 48 6.16 -7.39 0.07
C MET A 48 7.12 -8.50 0.50
N PRO A 49 7.97 -8.25 1.50
CA PRO A 49 8.91 -9.25 1.99
C PRO A 49 8.20 -10.37 2.75
N MET A 50 8.88 -11.50 2.85
CA MET A 50 8.52 -12.53 3.82
C MET A 50 9.11 -12.14 5.17
N ARG A 51 8.30 -12.22 6.22
CA ARG A 51 8.72 -11.99 7.59
C ARG A 51 8.92 -13.31 8.31
N ARG A 52 10.01 -13.41 9.05
CA ARG A 52 10.38 -14.61 9.81
C ARG A 52 10.38 -14.32 11.29
N ASN A 53 10.02 -15.32 12.09
CA ASN A 53 10.27 -15.27 13.51
C ASN A 53 11.73 -15.66 13.75
N VAL A 54 12.54 -14.71 14.22
CA VAL A 54 13.96 -14.88 14.47
C VAL A 54 14.27 -14.69 15.95
N LYS A 55 15.43 -15.20 16.40
CA LYS A 55 15.92 -14.96 17.74
C LYS A 55 16.26 -13.49 17.97
N PHE A 56 16.22 -13.04 19.19
CA PHE A 56 16.44 -11.64 19.56
C PHE A 56 17.73 -11.03 18.98
N GLY A 57 18.81 -11.77 18.90
CA GLY A 57 20.08 -11.30 18.32
C GLY A 57 20.17 -11.34 16.79
N GLU A 58 19.11 -11.74 16.09
CA GLU A 58 19.07 -11.97 14.64
C GLU A 58 18.02 -11.10 13.93
N LEU A 59 17.66 -9.96 14.51
CA LEU A 59 16.59 -9.09 13.97
C LEU A 59 16.90 -8.53 12.57
N ASP A 60 18.16 -8.43 12.19
CA ASP A 60 18.60 -8.09 10.84
C ASP A 60 18.17 -9.10 9.76
N ARG A 61 17.82 -10.32 10.18
CA ARG A 61 17.37 -11.42 9.31
C ARG A 61 15.85 -11.62 9.31
N GLU A 62 15.12 -10.73 9.99
CA GLU A 62 13.67 -10.86 10.14
C GLU A 62 12.93 -10.78 8.79
N PHE A 63 13.39 -9.91 7.89
CA PHE A 63 12.78 -9.72 6.58
C PHE A 63 13.66 -10.23 5.44
N THR A 64 13.02 -10.74 4.40
CA THR A 64 13.68 -11.04 3.13
C THR A 64 14.06 -9.76 2.40
N ARG A 65 15.07 -9.83 1.54
CA ARG A 65 15.67 -8.67 0.86
C ARG A 65 15.13 -8.55 -0.57
N GLU A 66 14.87 -7.32 -0.95
CA GLU A 66 14.46 -7.00 -2.31
C GLU A 66 15.53 -7.42 -3.34
N GLY A 67 15.09 -8.09 -4.41
CA GLY A 67 15.95 -8.51 -5.51
C GLY A 67 16.97 -9.62 -5.19
N GLN A 68 17.04 -10.11 -3.95
CA GLN A 68 18.00 -11.12 -3.51
C GLN A 68 17.36 -12.39 -2.98
N ASP A 69 16.25 -12.27 -2.28
CA ASP A 69 15.54 -13.36 -1.66
C ASP A 69 14.19 -13.57 -2.36
N ILE A 70 13.54 -14.70 -2.10
CA ILE A 70 12.15 -14.92 -2.52
C ILE A 70 11.24 -14.12 -1.61
N ASN A 71 10.39 -13.28 -2.20
CA ASN A 71 9.44 -12.42 -1.52
C ASN A 71 8.01 -12.80 -1.91
N TRP A 72 7.01 -12.35 -1.14
CA TRP A 72 5.60 -12.48 -1.51
C TRP A 72 5.30 -11.72 -2.80
N PHE A 73 5.76 -10.49 -2.89
CA PHE A 73 5.69 -9.65 -4.07
C PHE A 73 7.00 -8.88 -4.24
N ASP A 74 7.46 -8.80 -5.46
CA ASP A 74 8.59 -7.98 -5.88
C ASP A 74 8.36 -7.64 -7.36
N GLU A 75 7.45 -6.69 -7.62
CA GLU A 75 6.81 -6.51 -8.91
C GLU A 75 6.81 -5.05 -9.35
N GLY A 76 6.88 -4.86 -10.66
CA GLY A 76 6.68 -3.58 -11.31
C GLY A 76 5.25 -3.42 -11.85
N LYS A 77 4.99 -2.28 -12.49
CA LYS A 77 3.66 -1.93 -13.01
C LYS A 77 3.14 -2.93 -14.05
N ASP A 78 3.99 -3.47 -14.90
CA ASP A 78 3.58 -4.44 -15.94
C ASP A 78 2.98 -5.70 -15.32
N THR A 79 3.58 -6.23 -14.27
CA THR A 79 3.08 -7.41 -13.58
C THR A 79 1.77 -7.12 -12.85
N LEU A 80 1.66 -5.97 -12.20
CA LEU A 80 0.42 -5.54 -11.55
C LEU A 80 -0.71 -5.37 -12.57
N THR A 81 -0.42 -4.80 -13.73
CA THR A 81 -1.38 -4.65 -14.83
C THR A 81 -1.88 -6.00 -15.33
N ARG A 82 -0.98 -6.97 -15.49
CA ARG A 82 -1.35 -8.34 -15.89
C ARG A 82 -2.27 -9.01 -14.87
N ARG A 83 -2.00 -8.82 -13.58
CA ARG A 83 -2.85 -9.35 -12.50
C ARG A 83 -4.25 -8.74 -12.54
N VAL A 84 -4.34 -7.43 -12.71
CA VAL A 84 -5.63 -6.75 -12.85
C VAL A 84 -6.38 -7.25 -14.07
N ASN A 85 -5.74 -7.34 -15.22
CA ASN A 85 -6.36 -7.87 -16.43
C ASN A 85 -6.87 -9.30 -16.24
N GLN A 86 -6.12 -10.14 -15.53
CA GLN A 86 -6.53 -11.50 -15.21
C GLN A 86 -7.82 -11.54 -14.37
N ILE A 87 -7.97 -10.65 -13.40
CA ILE A 87 -9.18 -10.52 -12.60
C ILE A 87 -10.35 -10.07 -13.48
N LEU A 88 -10.14 -9.05 -14.33
CA LEU A 88 -11.17 -8.47 -15.19
C LEU A 88 -11.68 -9.44 -16.26
N THR A 89 -10.87 -10.40 -16.69
CA THR A 89 -11.31 -11.43 -17.67
C THR A 89 -12.24 -12.47 -17.07
N GLY A 90 -12.40 -12.52 -15.75
CA GLY A 90 -13.22 -13.51 -15.06
C GLY A 90 -12.75 -14.96 -15.13
N ILE A 91 -11.53 -15.19 -15.66
CA ILE A 91 -10.96 -16.54 -15.80
C ILE A 91 -10.18 -16.97 -14.56
N HIS A 92 -10.02 -16.09 -13.59
CA HIS A 92 -9.28 -16.36 -12.37
C HIS A 92 -10.10 -17.21 -11.38
N TRP A 93 -9.90 -18.50 -11.42
CA TRP A 93 -10.65 -19.50 -10.62
C TRP A 93 -10.62 -19.23 -9.11
N ALA A 94 -9.50 -18.71 -8.59
CA ALA A 94 -9.36 -18.41 -7.17
C ALA A 94 -10.26 -17.28 -6.68
N GLU A 95 -10.82 -16.47 -7.58
CA GLU A 95 -11.69 -15.34 -7.28
C GLU A 95 -13.16 -15.56 -7.71
N GLU A 96 -13.55 -16.81 -8.02
CA GLU A 96 -14.95 -17.15 -8.28
C GLU A 96 -15.55 -18.01 -7.13
N PRO A 97 -16.61 -17.53 -6.44
CA PRO A 97 -17.16 -16.18 -6.51
C PRO A 97 -16.19 -15.11 -5.98
N LEU A 98 -16.36 -13.86 -6.47
CA LEU A 98 -15.49 -12.75 -6.09
C LEU A 98 -15.45 -12.52 -4.58
N SER A 99 -14.24 -12.32 -4.04
CA SER A 99 -14.05 -11.96 -2.65
C SER A 99 -14.66 -10.59 -2.34
N ARG A 100 -15.18 -10.46 -1.14
CA ARG A 100 -15.53 -9.16 -0.53
C ARG A 100 -14.34 -8.70 0.28
N ILE A 101 -13.88 -7.50 0.02
CA ILE A 101 -12.66 -6.95 0.63
C ILE A 101 -13.01 -5.62 1.29
N CYS A 102 -12.43 -5.38 2.46
CA CYS A 102 -12.52 -4.10 3.15
C CYS A 102 -11.13 -3.74 3.70
N HIS A 103 -10.61 -2.60 3.24
CA HIS A 103 -9.36 -2.04 3.73
C HIS A 103 -9.62 -1.01 4.83
N THR A 104 -8.81 -1.08 5.89
CA THR A 104 -8.71 -0.04 6.89
C THR A 104 -7.29 0.47 6.93
N VAL A 105 -7.11 1.77 6.77
CA VAL A 105 -5.80 2.45 6.85
C VAL A 105 -5.77 3.30 8.09
N SER A 106 -4.67 3.22 8.85
CA SER A 106 -4.50 3.97 10.09
C SER A 106 -3.05 4.36 10.32
N ASN A 107 -2.82 5.18 11.35
CA ASN A 107 -1.48 5.56 11.80
C ASN A 107 -0.63 6.15 10.66
N VAL A 108 -1.22 6.99 9.84
CA VAL A 108 -0.53 7.66 8.73
C VAL A 108 0.49 8.66 9.30
N GLN A 109 1.74 8.51 8.89
CA GLN A 109 2.84 9.36 9.30
C GLN A 109 3.65 9.82 8.08
N VAL A 110 3.91 11.10 7.99
CA VAL A 110 4.83 11.67 7.01
C VAL A 110 6.24 11.52 7.56
N LEU A 111 7.10 10.83 6.84
CA LEU A 111 8.50 10.61 7.21
C LEU A 111 9.40 11.71 6.67
N GLU A 112 9.20 12.06 5.41
CA GLU A 112 10.01 13.06 4.71
C GLU A 112 9.19 13.69 3.59
N ALA A 113 9.37 14.98 3.39
CA ALA A 113 8.76 15.73 2.30
C ALA A 113 9.83 16.48 1.51
N THR A 114 9.89 16.27 0.20
CA THR A 114 10.94 16.79 -0.67
C THR A 114 10.32 17.71 -1.73
N PRO A 115 10.85 18.92 -1.96
CA PRO A 115 12.00 19.56 -1.29
C PRO A 115 11.70 20.09 0.12
N SER A 116 10.45 20.40 0.42
CA SER A 116 10.00 20.91 1.72
C SER A 116 8.49 20.69 1.89
N VAL A 117 7.96 20.85 3.09
CA VAL A 117 6.51 20.64 3.34
C VAL A 117 5.59 21.50 2.49
N PRO A 118 5.78 22.84 2.35
CA PRO A 118 4.85 23.64 1.55
C PRO A 118 4.86 23.31 0.06
N ASP A 119 6.01 22.89 -0.47
CA ASP A 119 6.25 22.69 -1.89
C ASP A 119 6.61 21.22 -2.22
N ALA A 120 6.14 20.28 -1.40
CA ALA A 120 6.46 18.88 -1.59
C ALA A 120 5.96 18.33 -2.91
N THR A 121 6.86 17.72 -3.69
CA THR A 121 6.57 16.98 -4.91
C THR A 121 6.68 15.48 -4.71
N GLU A 122 7.41 15.08 -3.67
CA GLU A 122 7.57 13.69 -3.27
C GLU A 122 7.52 13.58 -1.75
N VAL A 123 6.79 12.60 -1.25
CA VAL A 123 6.59 12.40 0.20
C VAL A 123 6.77 10.93 0.55
N ALA A 124 7.66 10.66 1.49
CA ALA A 124 7.80 9.34 2.10
C ALA A 124 6.81 9.21 3.27
N VAL A 125 6.02 8.16 3.24
CA VAL A 125 4.90 7.93 4.16
C VAL A 125 4.98 6.52 4.72
N LYS A 126 4.57 6.37 5.98
CA LYS A 126 4.24 5.05 6.53
C LYS A 126 2.86 5.05 7.15
N CYS A 127 2.23 3.90 7.10
CA CYS A 127 0.93 3.67 7.73
C CYS A 127 0.79 2.24 8.23
N ARG A 128 -0.33 1.95 8.84
CA ARG A 128 -0.79 0.60 9.16
C ARG A 128 -1.99 0.28 8.31
N PHE A 129 -2.15 -0.98 7.98
CA PHE A 129 -3.34 -1.43 7.29
C PHE A 129 -3.90 -2.70 7.91
N MET A 130 -5.19 -2.85 7.78
CA MET A 130 -5.90 -4.09 8.00
C MET A 130 -6.78 -4.35 6.79
N VAL A 131 -6.72 -5.57 6.25
CA VAL A 131 -7.56 -6.00 5.14
C VAL A 131 -8.40 -7.18 5.62
N TYR A 132 -9.70 -7.01 5.59
CA TYR A 132 -10.65 -8.09 5.80
C TYR A 132 -11.07 -8.63 4.44
N ARG A 133 -10.95 -9.92 4.24
CA ARG A 133 -11.40 -10.62 3.03
C ARG A 133 -12.37 -11.72 3.41
N ASN A 134 -13.47 -11.77 2.73
CA ASN A 134 -14.43 -12.86 2.87
C ASN A 134 -14.86 -13.35 1.48
N ARG A 135 -14.83 -14.66 1.31
CA ARG A 135 -15.35 -15.33 0.13
C ARG A 135 -16.17 -16.51 0.60
N VAL A 136 -17.39 -16.63 0.07
CA VAL A 136 -18.38 -17.60 0.52
C VAL A 136 -18.63 -17.55 2.05
N GLU A 137 -19.35 -18.47 2.62
CA GLU A 137 -19.70 -18.44 4.05
C GLU A 137 -18.53 -18.79 4.98
N THR A 138 -17.54 -19.52 4.48
CA THR A 138 -16.52 -20.19 5.31
C THR A 138 -15.10 -19.65 5.13
N GLU A 139 -14.83 -18.88 4.08
CA GLU A 139 -13.49 -18.36 3.81
C GLU A 139 -13.39 -16.91 4.29
N THR A 140 -12.69 -16.70 5.39
CA THR A 140 -12.42 -15.38 5.96
C THR A 140 -10.93 -15.25 6.27
N ASP A 141 -10.31 -14.20 5.76
CA ASP A 141 -8.93 -13.85 6.02
C ASP A 141 -8.85 -12.43 6.57
N ILE A 142 -7.94 -12.23 7.52
CA ILE A 142 -7.58 -10.91 8.04
C ILE A 142 -6.09 -10.73 7.88
N LEU A 143 -5.69 -9.71 7.14
CA LEU A 143 -4.30 -9.33 6.96
C LEU A 143 -4.03 -8.01 7.69
N VAL A 144 -2.98 -7.98 8.48
CA VAL A 144 -2.57 -6.79 9.24
C VAL A 144 -1.10 -6.54 9.00
N GLY A 145 -0.75 -5.31 8.66
CA GLY A 145 0.63 -4.99 8.34
C GLY A 145 0.98 -3.53 8.41
N LYS A 146 2.22 -3.27 8.02
CA LYS A 146 2.81 -1.94 7.87
C LYS A 146 3.08 -1.69 6.41
N ARG A 147 2.90 -0.44 5.98
CA ARG A 147 3.28 0.02 4.64
C ARG A 147 4.22 1.20 4.76
N GLU A 148 5.23 1.19 3.91
CA GLU A 148 6.05 2.36 3.62
C GLU A 148 5.96 2.62 2.14
N GLU A 149 5.73 3.85 1.76
CA GLU A 149 5.56 4.22 0.37
C GLU A 149 6.06 5.63 0.09
N THR A 150 6.44 5.84 -1.16
CA THR A 150 6.79 7.14 -1.69
C THR A 150 5.66 7.60 -2.62
N LEU A 151 5.06 8.72 -2.29
CA LEU A 151 4.00 9.35 -3.06
C LEU A 151 4.57 10.53 -3.85
N ARG A 152 4.16 10.68 -5.10
CA ARG A 152 4.52 11.80 -5.98
C ARG A 152 3.28 12.56 -6.41
N LYS A 153 3.45 13.89 -6.53
CA LYS A 153 2.44 14.77 -7.13
C LYS A 153 2.63 14.84 -8.64
#